data_9ab5387f4146ff3c41a046cb35783f76
#
_entry.id   9ab5387f4146ff3c41a046cb35783f76
#
_cell.length_a   1.000
_cell.length_b   1.000
_cell.length_c   1.000
_cell.angle_alpha   90.00
_cell.angle_beta   90.00
_cell.angle_gamma   90.00
#
_symmetry.space_group_name_H-M   'P 1'
#
loop_
_entity.id
_entity.type
_entity.pdbx_description
1 polymer ?
#
loop_
_entity_poly.entity_id
_entity_poly.type
_entity_poly.pdbx_seq_one_letter_code
_entity_poly.pdbx_strand_id
1 'polypeptide(L)'
;MLQWGAACRPFILNGEWYRLFTSMFLHFGIYHLANNMAVLLFMGDMVENAVGHWKYLAIYLGSGLVGNLLSLYMDIQSQSNIVSAGASGAIYGIIGGVFVLMIKNKKQVREIVIRRLVFVIVVTIYYGSQAAQIDNAAHVGGLIGGIVLTVLFTVHKKNTYRNRKEYVAR
;
A
#
# COMPACT_ATOMS: atom_id res chain seq x y z
N MET A 1 1.12 -14.79 -16.46
CA MET A 1 1.61 -13.68 -15.61
C MET A 1 3.03 -13.26 -15.96
N LEU A 2 4.01 -14.18 -16.03
CA LEU A 2 5.41 -13.81 -16.31
C LEU A 2 5.58 -13.09 -17.66
N GLN A 3 4.91 -13.54 -18.73
CA GLN A 3 4.95 -12.88 -20.05
C GLN A 3 4.34 -11.47 -20.06
N TRP A 4 3.58 -11.10 -19.02
CA TRP A 4 2.93 -9.80 -18.88
C TRP A 4 3.66 -8.85 -17.92
N GLY A 5 4.80 -9.28 -17.35
CA GLY A 5 5.60 -8.44 -16.47
C GLY A 5 5.34 -8.64 -14.97
N ALA A 6 4.86 -9.82 -14.54
CA ALA A 6 4.84 -10.18 -13.12
C ALA A 6 6.27 -10.22 -12.55
N ALA A 7 6.43 -9.80 -11.29
CA ALA A 7 7.73 -9.83 -10.62
C ALA A 7 8.15 -11.26 -10.34
N CYS A 8 9.42 -11.56 -10.65
CA CYS A 8 10.04 -12.84 -10.33
C CYS A 8 11.57 -12.64 -10.34
N ARG A 9 12.24 -13.12 -9.29
CA ARG A 9 13.68 -12.93 -9.06
C ARG A 9 14.56 -13.16 -10.28
N PRO A 10 14.50 -14.29 -11.02
CA PRO A 10 15.41 -14.53 -12.13
C PRO A 10 15.32 -13.48 -13.24
N PHE A 11 14.13 -13.01 -13.57
CA PHE A 11 13.92 -11.99 -14.60
C PHE A 11 14.43 -10.64 -14.16
N ILE A 12 14.17 -10.25 -12.90
CA ILE A 12 14.60 -8.95 -12.35
C ILE A 12 16.12 -8.90 -12.30
N LEU A 13 16.79 -9.97 -11.82
CA LEU A 13 18.27 -10.04 -11.78
C LEU A 13 18.91 -10.07 -13.16
N ASN A 14 18.19 -10.52 -14.19
CA ASN A 14 18.61 -10.44 -15.59
C ASN A 14 18.33 -9.07 -16.24
N GLY A 15 17.94 -8.05 -15.45
CA GLY A 15 17.80 -6.68 -15.93
C GLY A 15 16.37 -6.22 -16.19
N GLU A 16 15.34 -7.06 -15.99
CA GLU A 16 13.94 -6.69 -16.20
C GLU A 16 13.34 -5.97 -14.97
N TRP A 17 14.01 -4.90 -14.50
CA TRP A 17 13.63 -4.12 -13.30
C TRP A 17 12.24 -3.49 -13.38
N TYR A 18 11.73 -3.25 -14.58
CA TYR A 18 10.38 -2.72 -14.81
C TYR A 18 9.29 -3.61 -14.17
N ARG A 19 9.57 -4.90 -13.95
CA ARG A 19 8.66 -5.84 -13.31
C ARG A 19 8.31 -5.48 -11.87
N LEU A 20 9.18 -4.77 -11.17
CA LEU A 20 8.87 -4.24 -9.84
C LEU A 20 7.70 -3.23 -9.88
N PHE A 21 7.49 -2.58 -11.01
CA PHE A 21 6.40 -1.64 -11.21
C PHE A 21 5.20 -2.31 -11.89
N THR A 22 5.41 -3.03 -12.97
CA THR A 22 4.31 -3.60 -13.78
C THR A 22 3.53 -4.69 -13.04
N SER A 23 4.18 -5.44 -12.16
CA SER A 23 3.52 -6.46 -11.33
C SER A 23 2.41 -5.89 -10.45
N MET A 24 2.49 -4.64 -10.05
CA MET A 24 1.47 -3.98 -9.23
C MET A 24 0.12 -3.84 -9.93
N PHE A 25 0.07 -3.95 -11.25
CA PHE A 25 -1.14 -3.82 -12.07
C PHE A 25 -1.68 -5.15 -12.60
N LEU A 26 -0.98 -6.25 -12.33
CA LEU A 26 -1.38 -7.60 -12.73
C LEU A 26 -2.09 -8.32 -11.58
N HIS A 27 -3.03 -9.21 -11.89
CA HIS A 27 -3.79 -9.96 -10.87
C HIS A 27 -4.01 -11.40 -11.29
N PHE A 28 -3.92 -12.33 -10.31
CA PHE A 28 -4.12 -13.78 -10.51
C PHE A 28 -5.60 -14.17 -10.70
N GLY A 29 -6.40 -13.31 -11.27
CA GLY A 29 -7.80 -13.55 -11.60
C GLY A 29 -8.73 -12.49 -11.03
N ILE A 30 -10.01 -12.61 -11.41
CA ILE A 30 -11.02 -11.59 -11.12
C ILE A 30 -11.29 -11.41 -9.61
N TYR A 31 -11.25 -12.48 -8.83
CA TYR A 31 -11.46 -12.41 -7.39
C TYR A 31 -10.33 -11.66 -6.69
N HIS A 32 -9.07 -11.87 -7.11
CA HIS A 32 -7.92 -11.14 -6.60
C HIS A 32 -8.02 -9.65 -6.93
N LEU A 33 -8.39 -9.33 -8.18
CA LEU A 33 -8.62 -7.94 -8.60
C LEU A 33 -9.76 -7.31 -7.80
N ALA A 34 -10.91 -7.98 -7.69
CA ALA A 34 -12.09 -7.47 -6.99
C ALA A 34 -11.79 -7.18 -5.51
N ASN A 35 -11.06 -8.09 -4.83
CA ASN A 35 -10.64 -7.89 -3.44
C ASN A 35 -9.74 -6.66 -3.30
N ASN A 36 -8.72 -6.54 -4.15
CA ASN A 36 -7.83 -5.38 -4.15
C ASN A 36 -8.59 -4.07 -4.38
N MET A 37 -9.49 -4.04 -5.34
CA MET A 37 -10.30 -2.84 -5.64
C MET A 37 -11.27 -2.51 -4.50
N ALA A 38 -11.91 -3.51 -3.88
CA ALA A 38 -12.77 -3.29 -2.73
C ALA A 38 -12.00 -2.62 -1.58
N VAL A 39 -10.84 -3.17 -1.20
CA VAL A 39 -10.01 -2.58 -0.14
C VAL A 39 -9.55 -1.17 -0.49
N LEU A 40 -9.12 -0.95 -1.74
CA LEU A 40 -8.67 0.35 -2.21
C LEU A 40 -9.78 1.41 -2.16
N LEU A 41 -11.00 1.06 -2.59
CA LEU A 41 -12.15 1.95 -2.55
C LEU A 41 -12.56 2.30 -1.11
N PHE A 42 -12.52 1.34 -0.19
CA PHE A 42 -12.94 1.57 1.21
C PHE A 42 -11.89 2.28 2.06
N MET A 43 -10.60 2.17 1.72
CA MET A 43 -9.52 2.74 2.54
C MET A 43 -8.84 3.93 1.85
N GLY A 44 -8.82 3.98 0.52
CA GLY A 44 -8.05 4.95 -0.24
C GLY A 44 -8.53 6.38 -0.05
N ASP A 45 -9.84 6.61 -0.04
CA ASP A 45 -10.45 7.94 0.13
C ASP A 45 -10.01 8.64 1.43
N MET A 46 -9.79 7.88 2.49
CA MET A 46 -9.36 8.44 3.79
C MET A 46 -7.96 9.05 3.70
N VAL A 47 -7.04 8.36 3.03
CA VAL A 47 -5.66 8.84 2.86
C VAL A 47 -5.65 9.97 1.83
N GLU A 48 -6.34 9.80 0.71
CA GLU A 48 -6.42 10.80 -0.35
C GLU A 48 -6.97 12.15 0.13
N ASN A 49 -8.07 12.14 0.87
CA ASN A 49 -8.65 13.34 1.47
C ASN A 49 -7.72 14.02 2.48
N ALA A 50 -6.88 13.25 3.19
CA ALA A 50 -5.95 13.78 4.18
C ALA A 50 -4.71 14.43 3.55
N VAL A 51 -4.15 13.81 2.51
CA VAL A 51 -2.86 14.24 1.93
C VAL A 51 -3.00 14.93 0.57
N GLY A 52 -4.07 14.71 -0.17
CA GLY A 52 -4.34 15.17 -1.53
C GLY A 52 -3.90 14.16 -2.60
N HIS A 53 -4.44 14.30 -3.82
CA HIS A 53 -4.32 13.31 -4.91
C HIS A 53 -2.89 12.91 -5.25
N TRP A 54 -1.98 13.87 -5.46
CA TRP A 54 -0.60 13.57 -5.87
C TRP A 54 0.21 12.86 -4.80
N LYS A 55 0.02 13.25 -3.52
CA LYS A 55 0.69 12.58 -2.40
C LYS A 55 0.11 11.19 -2.16
N TYR A 56 -1.20 11.03 -2.33
CA TYR A 56 -1.86 9.73 -2.29
C TYR A 56 -1.28 8.79 -3.36
N LEU A 57 -1.17 9.26 -4.61
CA LEU A 57 -0.56 8.49 -5.69
C LEU A 57 0.89 8.11 -5.38
N ALA A 58 1.67 9.05 -4.83
CA ALA A 58 3.05 8.79 -4.42
C ALA A 58 3.14 7.77 -3.26
N ILE A 59 2.20 7.80 -2.29
CA ILE A 59 2.11 6.78 -1.24
C ILE A 59 1.78 5.42 -1.86
N TYR A 60 0.77 5.35 -2.72
CA TYR A 60 0.34 4.11 -3.37
C TYR A 60 1.48 3.47 -4.17
N LEU A 61 2.05 4.19 -5.13
CA LEU A 61 3.10 3.67 -6.00
C LEU A 61 4.41 3.41 -5.23
N GLY A 62 4.80 4.34 -4.35
CA GLY A 62 6.03 4.21 -3.57
C GLY A 62 5.98 3.03 -2.60
N SER A 63 4.85 2.83 -1.90
CA SER A 63 4.72 1.69 -1.00
C SER A 63 4.68 0.35 -1.74
N GLY A 64 4.04 0.30 -2.92
CA GLY A 64 4.07 -0.90 -3.75
C GLY A 64 5.47 -1.26 -4.22
N LEU A 65 6.27 -0.27 -4.62
CA LEU A 65 7.67 -0.49 -4.98
C LEU A 65 8.51 -0.95 -3.78
N VAL A 66 8.34 -0.36 -2.59
CA VAL A 66 9.02 -0.81 -1.36
C VAL A 66 8.62 -2.25 -1.03
N GLY A 67 7.35 -2.60 -1.20
CA GLY A 67 6.85 -3.97 -1.05
C GLY A 67 7.57 -4.95 -1.98
N ASN A 68 7.58 -4.66 -3.27
CA ASN A 68 8.23 -5.52 -4.27
C ASN A 68 9.75 -5.62 -4.08
N LEU A 69 10.41 -4.55 -3.62
CA LEU A 69 11.83 -4.59 -3.28
C LEU A 69 12.11 -5.48 -2.06
N LEU A 70 11.26 -5.43 -1.03
CA LEU A 70 11.41 -6.33 0.13
C LEU A 70 11.15 -7.78 -0.27
N SER A 71 10.14 -8.04 -1.10
CA SER A 71 9.88 -9.37 -1.65
C SER A 71 11.07 -9.92 -2.42
N LEU A 72 11.62 -9.12 -3.35
CA LEU A 72 12.83 -9.49 -4.09
C LEU A 72 14.02 -9.79 -3.17
N TYR A 73 14.22 -8.96 -2.13
CA TYR A 73 15.28 -9.18 -1.15
C TYR A 73 15.10 -10.53 -0.42
N MET A 74 13.90 -10.84 0.03
CA MET A 74 13.59 -12.11 0.70
C MET A 74 13.77 -13.31 -0.24
N ASP A 75 13.37 -13.17 -1.51
CA ASP A 75 13.58 -14.20 -2.54
C ASP A 75 15.06 -14.46 -2.83
N ILE A 76 15.89 -13.42 -2.79
CA ILE A 76 17.34 -13.57 -2.93
C ILE A 76 17.92 -14.35 -1.74
N GLN A 77 17.51 -14.02 -0.51
CA GLN A 77 18.03 -14.68 0.70
C GLN A 77 17.57 -16.14 0.80
N SER A 78 16.32 -16.42 0.48
CA SER A 78 15.74 -17.78 0.54
C SER A 78 15.97 -18.63 -0.70
N GLN A 79 16.60 -18.08 -1.74
CA GLN A 79 16.76 -18.70 -3.06
C GLN A 79 15.43 -19.13 -3.70
N SER A 80 14.32 -18.50 -3.32
CA SER A 80 13.00 -18.77 -3.88
C SER A 80 12.78 -18.01 -5.20
N ASN A 81 11.76 -18.39 -5.94
CA ASN A 81 11.34 -17.77 -7.20
C ASN A 81 9.84 -17.53 -7.18
N ILE A 82 9.38 -16.80 -6.15
CA ILE A 82 7.96 -16.45 -6.04
C ILE A 82 7.58 -15.55 -7.22
N VAL A 83 6.45 -15.88 -7.85
CA VAL A 83 5.86 -15.01 -8.86
C VAL A 83 4.90 -14.06 -8.15
N SER A 84 5.27 -12.79 -8.06
CA SER A 84 4.48 -11.76 -7.39
C SER A 84 3.73 -10.91 -8.42
N ALA A 85 2.42 -10.76 -8.20
CA ALA A 85 1.55 -9.92 -9.01
C ALA A 85 0.34 -9.49 -8.17
N GLY A 86 0.06 -8.19 -8.16
CA GLY A 86 -1.09 -7.60 -7.45
C GLY A 86 -0.81 -6.21 -6.92
N ALA A 87 -1.88 -5.45 -6.78
CA ALA A 87 -1.85 -4.13 -6.14
C ALA A 87 -1.68 -4.21 -4.61
N SER A 88 -1.68 -5.41 -4.03
CA SER A 88 -1.82 -5.61 -2.58
C SER A 88 -0.70 -4.97 -1.77
N GLY A 89 0.56 -4.99 -2.23
CA GLY A 89 1.66 -4.29 -1.57
C GLY A 89 1.39 -2.78 -1.44
N ALA A 90 0.92 -2.13 -2.51
CA ALA A 90 0.52 -0.73 -2.50
C ALA A 90 -0.70 -0.49 -1.59
N ILE A 91 -1.68 -1.39 -1.59
CA ILE A 91 -2.88 -1.32 -0.74
C ILE A 91 -2.52 -1.47 0.73
N TYR A 92 -1.59 -2.35 1.10
CA TYR A 92 -1.06 -2.41 2.46
C TYR A 92 -0.37 -1.10 2.85
N GLY A 93 0.26 -0.40 1.90
CA GLY A 93 0.76 0.95 2.10
C GLY A 93 -0.35 1.96 2.43
N ILE A 94 -1.47 1.91 1.75
CA ILE A 94 -2.65 2.73 2.06
C ILE A 94 -3.21 2.39 3.44
N ILE A 95 -3.28 1.10 3.82
CA ILE A 95 -3.67 0.67 5.17
C ILE A 95 -2.71 1.26 6.22
N GLY A 96 -1.40 1.24 5.97
CA GLY A 96 -0.40 1.89 6.80
C GLY A 96 -0.64 3.39 6.94
N GLY A 97 -1.01 4.06 5.85
CA GLY A 97 -1.41 5.47 5.85
C GLY A 97 -2.64 5.75 6.71
N VAL A 98 -3.68 4.91 6.61
CA VAL A 98 -4.89 4.99 7.46
C VAL A 98 -4.52 4.85 8.94
N PHE A 99 -3.61 3.93 9.27
CA PHE A 99 -3.13 3.74 10.64
C PHE A 99 -2.44 4.99 11.19
N VAL A 100 -1.59 5.65 10.40
CA VAL A 100 -0.95 6.94 10.76
C VAL A 100 -2.01 8.01 11.02
N LEU A 101 -3.02 8.12 10.15
CA LEU A 101 -4.09 9.10 10.30
C LEU A 101 -4.96 8.83 11.54
N MET A 102 -5.20 7.55 11.88
CA MET A 102 -5.94 7.16 13.08
C MET A 102 -5.21 7.59 14.36
N ILE A 103 -3.89 7.47 14.41
CA ILE A 103 -3.09 7.92 15.56
C ILE A 103 -3.13 9.44 15.69
N LYS A 104 -3.12 10.17 14.56
CA LYS A 104 -3.11 11.64 14.56
C LYS A 104 -4.47 12.27 14.90
N ASN A 105 -5.59 11.63 14.54
CA ASN A 105 -6.98 12.16 14.64
C ASN A 105 -7.85 11.33 15.59
N LYS A 106 -7.67 11.51 16.89
CA LYS A 106 -8.04 10.59 17.97
C LYS A 106 -9.53 10.24 18.19
N LYS A 107 -10.54 10.95 17.72
CA LYS A 107 -11.95 10.61 18.06
C LYS A 107 -12.86 10.29 16.86
N GLN A 108 -12.97 11.16 15.88
CA GLN A 108 -13.93 10.99 14.79
C GLN A 108 -13.52 9.93 13.75
N VAL A 109 -12.21 9.76 13.54
CA VAL A 109 -11.67 8.80 12.56
C VAL A 109 -11.76 7.37 13.07
N ARG A 110 -11.66 7.16 14.39
CA ARG A 110 -11.52 5.82 14.98
C ARG A 110 -12.70 4.89 14.71
N GLU A 111 -13.93 5.34 14.87
CA GLU A 111 -15.12 4.50 14.65
C GLU A 111 -15.30 4.12 13.17
N ILE A 112 -15.10 5.10 12.28
CA ILE A 112 -15.17 4.87 10.83
C ILE A 112 -14.09 3.90 10.39
N VAL A 113 -12.86 4.05 10.88
CA VAL A 113 -11.74 3.16 10.58
C VAL A 113 -12.01 1.75 11.07
N ILE A 114 -12.52 1.57 12.30
CA ILE A 114 -12.82 0.24 12.83
C ILE A 114 -13.85 -0.48 11.95
N ARG A 115 -14.94 0.18 11.57
CA ARG A 115 -15.97 -0.40 10.69
C ARG A 115 -15.37 -0.80 9.32
N ARG A 116 -14.54 0.06 8.74
CA ARG A 116 -13.88 -0.22 7.45
C ARG A 116 -12.85 -1.35 7.57
N LEU A 117 -12.07 -1.41 8.67
CA LEU A 117 -11.14 -2.51 8.93
C LEU A 117 -11.88 -3.84 9.09
N VAL A 118 -12.99 -3.88 9.82
CA VAL A 118 -13.81 -5.11 9.92
C VAL A 118 -14.28 -5.55 8.54
N PHE A 119 -14.80 -4.63 7.72
CA PHE A 119 -15.19 -4.95 6.34
C PHE A 119 -14.03 -5.51 5.51
N VAL A 120 -12.86 -4.86 5.56
CA VAL A 120 -11.65 -5.32 4.84
C VAL A 120 -11.23 -6.70 5.32
N ILE A 121 -11.24 -6.98 6.62
CA ILE A 121 -10.91 -8.30 7.18
C ILE A 121 -11.87 -9.36 6.65
N VAL A 122 -13.19 -9.10 6.68
CA VAL A 122 -14.20 -10.04 6.17
C VAL A 122 -13.99 -10.31 4.67
N VAL A 123 -13.78 -9.27 3.87
CA VAL A 123 -13.54 -9.38 2.43
C VAL A 123 -12.23 -10.14 2.17
N THR A 124 -11.18 -9.85 2.90
CA THR A 124 -9.87 -10.51 2.73
C THR A 124 -9.92 -11.99 3.13
N ILE A 125 -10.63 -12.35 4.20
CA ILE A 125 -10.82 -13.75 4.61
C ILE A 125 -11.63 -14.50 3.53
N TYR A 126 -12.72 -13.88 3.05
CA TYR A 126 -13.59 -14.52 2.04
C TYR A 126 -12.86 -14.77 0.71
N TYR A 127 -12.13 -13.80 0.20
CA TYR A 127 -11.41 -13.92 -1.07
C TYR A 127 -9.97 -14.44 -0.92
N GLY A 128 -9.33 -14.23 0.22
CA GLY A 128 -7.97 -14.68 0.48
C GLY A 128 -7.84 -16.20 0.55
N SER A 129 -8.90 -16.91 0.97
CA SER A 129 -8.95 -18.38 0.94
C SER A 129 -8.87 -18.97 -0.47
N GLN A 130 -9.09 -18.15 -1.51
CA GLN A 130 -9.01 -18.53 -2.93
C GLN A 130 -7.63 -18.23 -3.56
N ALA A 131 -6.73 -17.57 -2.84
CA ALA A 131 -5.43 -17.17 -3.36
C ALA A 131 -4.38 -18.28 -3.15
N ALA A 132 -3.79 -18.78 -4.24
CA ALA A 132 -2.83 -19.88 -4.21
C ALA A 132 -1.47 -19.49 -3.59
N GLN A 133 -1.07 -18.23 -3.64
CA GLN A 133 0.17 -17.70 -3.03
C GLN A 133 -0.01 -16.25 -2.59
N ILE A 134 0.36 -15.96 -1.33
CA ILE A 134 0.36 -14.62 -0.76
C ILE A 134 1.80 -14.17 -0.56
N ASP A 135 2.20 -13.08 -1.19
CA ASP A 135 3.50 -12.46 -0.99
C ASP A 135 3.50 -11.60 0.29
N ASN A 136 3.74 -12.26 1.43
CA ASN A 136 3.76 -11.59 2.73
C ASN A 136 4.89 -10.56 2.84
N ALA A 137 6.02 -10.75 2.17
CA ALA A 137 7.12 -9.80 2.18
C ALA A 137 6.71 -8.49 1.48
N ALA A 138 6.03 -8.58 0.32
CA ALA A 138 5.48 -7.41 -0.36
C ALA A 138 4.45 -6.67 0.51
N HIS A 139 3.60 -7.39 1.25
CA HIS A 139 2.63 -6.78 2.16
C HIS A 139 3.30 -6.01 3.31
N VAL A 140 4.28 -6.62 3.98
CA VAL A 140 5.02 -5.99 5.08
C VAL A 140 5.82 -4.78 4.58
N GLY A 141 6.53 -4.93 3.47
CA GLY A 141 7.28 -3.82 2.86
C GLY A 141 6.37 -2.66 2.45
N GLY A 142 5.23 -2.98 1.84
CA GLY A 142 4.21 -1.99 1.48
C GLY A 142 3.66 -1.25 2.68
N LEU A 143 3.29 -1.96 3.74
CA LEU A 143 2.79 -1.37 5.00
C LEU A 143 3.81 -0.38 5.59
N ILE A 144 5.06 -0.80 5.73
CA ILE A 144 6.14 0.06 6.26
C ILE A 144 6.35 1.28 5.36
N GLY A 145 6.45 1.08 4.04
CA GLY A 145 6.60 2.17 3.06
C GLY A 145 5.46 3.19 3.16
N GLY A 146 4.22 2.72 3.26
CA GLY A 146 3.04 3.57 3.40
C GLY A 146 3.00 4.35 4.70
N ILE A 147 3.38 3.74 5.83
CA ILE A 147 3.52 4.42 7.12
C ILE A 147 4.54 5.55 7.00
N VAL A 148 5.74 5.26 6.51
CA VAL A 148 6.84 6.24 6.38
C VAL A 148 6.42 7.40 5.47
N LEU A 149 5.92 7.11 4.26
CA LEU A 149 5.52 8.14 3.30
C LEU A 149 4.36 9.00 3.84
N THR A 150 3.37 8.39 4.50
CA THR A 150 2.25 9.15 5.08
C THR A 150 2.72 10.03 6.24
N VAL A 151 3.63 9.56 7.08
CA VAL A 151 4.24 10.40 8.13
C VAL A 151 4.94 11.60 7.49
N LEU A 152 5.81 11.38 6.51
CA LEU A 152 6.56 12.43 5.82
C LEU A 152 5.63 13.49 5.20
N PHE A 153 4.57 13.07 4.50
CA PHE A 153 3.65 14.00 3.86
C PHE A 153 2.68 14.70 4.81
N THR A 154 2.49 14.18 6.03
CA THR A 154 1.59 14.79 7.02
C THR A 154 2.31 15.64 8.07
N VAL A 155 3.63 15.46 8.28
CA VAL A 155 4.43 16.31 9.19
C VAL A 155 4.52 17.75 8.67
N HIS A 156 4.71 17.94 7.38
CA HIS A 156 4.83 19.28 6.78
C HIS A 156 3.57 20.14 6.92
N LYS A 157 2.37 19.52 6.97
CA LYS A 157 1.10 20.25 7.09
C LYS A 157 0.92 20.95 8.44
N LYS A 158 1.55 20.44 9.51
CA LYS A 158 1.46 21.00 10.87
C LYS A 158 2.20 22.36 11.00
N ASN A 159 3.31 22.53 10.29
CA ASN A 159 4.07 23.79 10.32
C ASN A 159 3.37 24.92 9.57
N THR A 160 2.67 24.64 8.48
CA THR A 160 1.96 25.68 7.71
C THR A 160 0.77 26.28 8.47
N TYR A 161 0.04 25.46 9.25
CA TYR A 161 -1.08 25.95 10.08
C TYR A 161 -0.59 26.72 11.31
N ARG A 162 0.56 26.32 11.90
CA ARG A 162 1.15 27.02 13.03
C ARG A 162 1.67 28.39 12.63
N ASN A 163 2.37 28.49 11.52
CA ASN A 163 2.88 29.75 11.00
C ASN A 163 1.74 30.70 10.60
N ARG A 164 0.62 30.19 10.03
CA ARG A 164 -0.52 31.06 9.67
C ARG A 164 -1.24 31.64 10.89
N LYS A 165 -1.30 30.93 12.04
CA LYS A 165 -1.86 31.47 13.29
C LYS A 165 -0.97 32.52 13.92
N GLU A 166 0.34 32.43 13.80
CA GLU A 166 1.29 33.43 14.31
C GLU A 166 1.30 34.71 13.46
N TYR A 167 1.02 34.64 12.15
CA TYR A 167 0.88 35.83 11.30
C TYR A 167 -0.42 36.59 11.48
N VAL A 168 -1.51 35.94 11.91
CA VAL A 168 -2.82 36.57 12.17
C VAL A 168 -2.93 37.15 13.58
N ALA A 169 -2.01 36.75 14.49
CA ALA A 169 -1.99 37.22 15.87
C ALA A 169 -1.01 38.41 16.11
N ARG A 170 -0.39 38.94 15.05
CA ARG A 170 0.41 40.18 15.04
C ARG A 170 -0.31 41.29 14.28
#